data_843fed81ea8f1cdf99fb3123bd87fdab
#
_entry.id   843fed81ea8f1cdf99fb3123bd87fdab
#
_cell.length_a   1.000
_cell.length_b   1.000
_cell.length_c   1.000
_cell.angle_alpha   90.00
_cell.angle_beta   90.00
_cell.angle_gamma   90.00
#
_symmetry.space_group_name_H-M   'P 1'
#
loop_
_entity.id
_entity.type
_entity.pdbx_description
1 polymer ?
#
loop_
_entity_poly.entity_id
_entity_poly.type
_entity_poly.pdbx_seq_one_letter_code
_entity_poly.pdbx_strand_id
1 'polypeptide(L)'
;VMWYNYTDDVNASDENGQYFVPIDLETKDWGEKVKLPSNVWSIFPGDDAYDFYYAYNNNIYGYAAKTDTKEKLVDWLACDVDTNNMSGYAMLSDSRVAALMQDWSTDPTTYQLIVLHRVDASEIKEKKVLTLACMYLDWDLRSMIVEYNKTNDEYRINVVDYSEYA
;
A
#
# COMPACT_ATOMS: atom_id res chain seq x y z
N VAL A 1 -11.72 11.77 -7.33
CA VAL A 1 -10.61 12.69 -7.68
C VAL A 1 -9.77 12.94 -6.45
N MET A 2 -8.46 13.01 -6.63
CA MET A 2 -7.54 13.43 -5.59
C MET A 2 -7.43 14.96 -5.60
N TRP A 3 -7.63 15.58 -4.45
CA TRP A 3 -7.58 17.02 -4.26
C TRP A 3 -6.51 17.38 -3.25
N TYR A 4 -5.75 18.43 -3.49
CA TYR A 4 -4.78 18.98 -2.55
C TYR A 4 -5.25 20.34 -2.07
N ASN A 5 -5.45 20.50 -0.76
CA ASN A 5 -5.80 21.77 -0.15
C ASN A 5 -4.55 22.35 0.51
N TYR A 6 -4.25 23.59 0.19
CA TYR A 6 -3.14 24.33 0.79
C TYR A 6 -3.57 25.77 1.08
N THR A 7 -3.31 26.25 2.28
CA THR A 7 -3.49 27.65 2.66
C THR A 7 -2.32 28.12 3.50
N ASP A 8 -1.90 29.35 3.30
CA ASP A 8 -0.92 30.05 4.13
C ASP A 8 -1.50 30.62 5.42
N ASP A 9 -2.84 30.57 5.59
CA ASP A 9 -3.51 31.01 6.81
C ASP A 9 -3.23 30.02 7.94
N VAL A 10 -2.48 30.48 8.95
CA VAL A 10 -2.13 29.66 10.13
C VAL A 10 -3.35 29.20 10.92
N ASN A 11 -4.48 29.90 10.84
CA ASN A 11 -5.72 29.52 11.52
C ASN A 11 -6.51 28.45 10.76
N ALA A 12 -6.21 28.23 9.48
CA ALA A 12 -6.83 27.23 8.62
C ALA A 12 -5.84 26.12 8.20
N SER A 13 -4.65 26.06 8.81
CA SER A 13 -3.61 25.10 8.46
C SER A 13 -4.02 23.63 8.65
N ASP A 14 -4.97 23.36 9.56
CA ASP A 14 -5.53 22.02 9.79
C ASP A 14 -6.32 21.48 8.60
N GLU A 15 -6.73 22.35 7.67
CA GLU A 15 -7.38 21.98 6.42
C GLU A 15 -6.38 21.61 5.30
N ASN A 16 -5.10 21.87 5.52
CA ASN A 16 -4.08 21.49 4.55
C ASN A 16 -3.96 19.97 4.46
N GLY A 17 -3.75 19.46 3.25
CA GLY A 17 -3.53 18.04 3.02
C GLY A 17 -4.12 17.52 1.72
N GLN A 18 -4.02 16.22 1.59
CA GLN A 18 -4.59 15.46 0.48
C GLN A 18 -6.00 14.98 0.84
N TYR A 19 -6.90 15.04 -0.13
CA TYR A 19 -8.28 14.61 0.02
C TYR A 19 -8.68 13.74 -1.15
N PHE A 20 -9.49 12.72 -0.89
CA PHE A 20 -10.33 12.10 -1.90
C PHE A 20 -11.65 12.85 -1.96
N VAL A 21 -12.10 13.21 -3.17
CA VAL A 21 -13.37 13.87 -3.39
C VAL A 21 -14.11 13.09 -4.48
N PRO A 22 -15.22 12.42 -4.13
CA PRO A 22 -16.07 11.79 -5.13
C PRO A 22 -16.75 12.86 -6.00
N ILE A 23 -17.05 12.51 -7.24
CA ILE A 23 -17.83 13.35 -8.16
C ILE A 23 -19.04 12.54 -8.58
N ASP A 24 -20.23 13.08 -8.35
CA ASP A 24 -21.45 12.55 -8.92
C ASP A 24 -21.50 12.94 -10.40
N LEU A 25 -21.48 11.94 -11.28
CA LEU A 25 -21.47 12.17 -12.73
C LEU A 25 -22.84 12.56 -13.30
N GLU A 26 -23.92 12.29 -12.57
CA GLU A 26 -25.29 12.65 -12.99
C GLU A 26 -25.60 14.10 -12.66
N THR A 27 -25.37 14.49 -11.40
CA THR A 27 -25.63 15.87 -10.94
C THR A 27 -24.46 16.81 -11.24
N LYS A 28 -23.25 16.27 -11.48
CA LYS A 28 -21.98 16.99 -11.64
C LYS A 28 -21.52 17.74 -10.37
N ASP A 29 -22.01 17.29 -9.23
CA ASP A 29 -21.67 17.87 -7.95
C ASP A 29 -20.47 17.17 -7.32
N TRP A 30 -19.77 17.88 -6.44
CA TRP A 30 -18.71 17.35 -5.61
C TRP A 30 -19.31 16.72 -4.36
N GLY A 31 -18.89 15.50 -4.05
CA GLY A 31 -19.24 14.83 -2.80
C GLY A 31 -18.42 15.33 -1.62
N GLU A 32 -18.64 14.72 -0.48
CA GLU A 32 -17.93 15.04 0.76
C GLU A 32 -16.43 14.68 0.66
N LYS A 33 -15.59 15.60 1.14
CA LYS A 33 -14.13 15.42 1.12
C LYS A 33 -13.70 14.44 2.21
N VAL A 34 -12.94 13.44 1.84
CA VAL A 34 -12.31 12.49 2.78
C VAL A 34 -10.83 12.84 2.90
N LYS A 35 -10.37 13.20 4.10
CA LYS A 35 -8.96 13.51 4.34
C LYS A 35 -8.12 12.24 4.25
N LEU A 36 -7.10 12.27 3.41
CA LEU A 36 -6.13 11.20 3.23
C LEU A 36 -4.88 11.47 4.07
N PRO A 37 -4.08 10.44 4.38
CA PRO A 37 -2.72 10.65 4.87
C PRO A 37 -1.91 11.49 3.88
N SER A 38 -0.90 12.19 4.38
CA SER A 38 0.08 12.86 3.51
C SER A 38 0.82 11.81 2.66
N ASN A 39 1.16 12.16 1.42
CA ASN A 39 1.91 11.29 0.51
C ASN A 39 1.15 10.05 0.02
N VAL A 40 -0.15 10.15 -0.19
CA VAL A 40 -0.89 9.15 -0.98
C VAL A 40 -0.51 9.32 -2.46
N TRP A 41 0.03 8.26 -3.07
CA TRP A 41 0.54 8.32 -4.45
C TRP A 41 -0.49 7.87 -5.50
N SER A 42 -1.39 6.97 -5.11
CA SER A 42 -2.35 6.37 -6.05
C SER A 42 -3.67 6.10 -5.36
N ILE A 43 -4.75 6.30 -6.11
CA ILE A 43 -6.11 5.94 -5.73
C ILE A 43 -6.67 5.03 -6.82
N PHE A 44 -7.35 3.96 -6.42
CA PHE A 44 -7.97 2.99 -7.31
C PHE A 44 -9.48 2.94 -7.05
N PRO A 45 -10.28 2.56 -8.05
CA PRO A 45 -11.71 2.32 -7.85
C PRO A 45 -11.96 1.34 -6.73
N GLY A 46 -13.05 1.56 -6.00
CA GLY A 46 -13.55 0.63 -4.99
C GLY A 46 -14.32 -0.55 -5.58
N ASP A 47 -14.90 -1.33 -4.68
CA ASP A 47 -15.77 -2.46 -4.97
C ASP A 47 -16.94 -2.50 -3.95
N ASP A 48 -17.57 -3.66 -3.78
CA ASP A 48 -18.67 -3.82 -2.82
C ASP A 48 -18.24 -3.66 -1.34
N ALA A 49 -16.94 -3.82 -1.04
CA ALA A 49 -16.40 -3.74 0.31
C ALA A 49 -15.87 -2.36 0.68
N TYR A 50 -15.28 -1.65 -0.30
CA TYR A 50 -14.64 -0.35 -0.07
C TYR A 50 -15.02 0.65 -1.16
N ASP A 51 -15.24 1.92 -0.77
CA ASP A 51 -15.57 2.99 -1.70
C ASP A 51 -14.40 3.34 -2.62
N PHE A 52 -13.17 3.20 -2.12
CA PHE A 52 -11.94 3.30 -2.92
C PHE A 52 -10.77 2.63 -2.20
N TYR A 53 -9.71 2.36 -2.98
CA TYR A 53 -8.42 1.92 -2.46
C TYR A 53 -7.37 3.00 -2.66
N TYR A 54 -6.39 3.06 -1.77
CA TYR A 54 -5.28 4.00 -1.90
C TYR A 54 -3.96 3.40 -1.42
N ALA A 55 -2.86 3.91 -2.00
CA ALA A 55 -1.52 3.50 -1.64
C ALA A 55 -0.86 4.52 -0.70
N TYR A 56 -0.35 4.01 0.41
CA TYR A 56 0.33 4.81 1.41
C TYR A 56 1.41 3.96 2.13
N ASN A 57 2.61 4.52 2.34
CA ASN A 57 3.72 3.87 3.06
C ASN A 57 3.99 2.42 2.63
N ASN A 58 4.12 2.19 1.31
CA ASN A 58 4.33 0.84 0.75
C ASN A 58 3.25 -0.19 1.13
N ASN A 59 2.03 0.28 1.35
CA ASN A 59 0.88 -0.56 1.64
C ASN A 59 -0.30 -0.15 0.77
N ILE A 60 -1.29 -1.02 0.66
CA ILE A 60 -2.59 -0.69 0.06
C ILE A 60 -3.65 -0.73 1.16
N TYR A 61 -4.47 0.30 1.21
CA TYR A 61 -5.58 0.46 2.14
C TYR A 61 -6.89 0.52 1.39
N GLY A 62 -7.95 -0.05 1.98
CA GLY A 62 -9.34 0.18 1.61
C GLY A 62 -9.97 1.21 2.52
N TYR A 63 -10.82 2.07 1.97
CA TYR A 63 -11.63 3.02 2.70
C TYR A 63 -13.11 2.73 2.55
N ALA A 64 -13.81 2.61 3.66
CA ALA A 64 -15.26 2.44 3.72
C ALA A 64 -15.91 3.67 4.35
N ALA A 65 -16.58 4.50 3.53
CA ALA A 65 -17.15 5.79 3.94
C ALA A 65 -18.27 5.64 4.98
N LYS A 66 -19.10 4.59 4.87
CA LYS A 66 -20.22 4.33 5.80
C LYS A 66 -19.78 4.18 7.26
N THR A 67 -18.58 3.66 7.49
CA THR A 67 -18.03 3.38 8.81
C THR A 67 -16.85 4.26 9.16
N ASP A 68 -16.42 5.12 8.22
CA ASP A 68 -15.16 5.89 8.28
C ASP A 68 -13.97 4.99 8.64
N THR A 69 -13.92 3.81 8.01
CA THR A 69 -12.91 2.80 8.32
C THR A 69 -11.83 2.78 7.25
N LYS A 70 -10.57 2.75 7.70
CA LYS A 70 -9.38 2.56 6.89
C LYS A 70 -8.75 1.23 7.27
N GLU A 71 -8.71 0.28 6.34
CA GLU A 71 -8.15 -1.04 6.58
C GLU A 71 -6.93 -1.27 5.69
N LYS A 72 -5.81 -1.71 6.30
CA LYS A 72 -4.63 -2.13 5.55
C LYS A 72 -4.89 -3.52 4.94
N LEU A 73 -4.91 -3.59 3.62
CA LEU A 73 -5.22 -4.81 2.88
C LEU A 73 -3.97 -5.54 2.38
N VAL A 74 -2.97 -4.78 1.95
CA VAL A 74 -1.71 -5.32 1.47
C VAL A 74 -0.56 -4.62 2.15
N ASP A 75 0.30 -5.40 2.76
CA ASP A 75 1.63 -5.02 3.20
C ASP A 75 2.62 -5.75 2.28
N TRP A 76 3.24 -5.00 1.37
CA TRP A 76 4.10 -5.59 0.35
C TRP A 76 5.27 -6.38 0.95
N LEU A 77 5.86 -5.86 2.03
CA LEU A 77 6.97 -6.53 2.72
C LEU A 77 6.49 -7.82 3.41
N ALA A 78 5.31 -7.78 4.03
CA ALA A 78 4.72 -8.96 4.65
C ALA A 78 4.29 -10.03 3.61
N CYS A 79 4.03 -9.61 2.36
CA CYS A 79 3.77 -10.51 1.24
C CYS A 79 5.06 -10.97 0.53
N ASP A 80 6.23 -10.67 1.05
CA ASP A 80 7.54 -10.97 0.44
C ASP A 80 7.72 -10.36 -0.96
N VAL A 81 7.16 -9.17 -1.18
CA VAL A 81 7.29 -8.43 -2.44
C VAL A 81 8.25 -7.28 -2.26
N ASP A 82 9.33 -7.29 -3.05
CA ASP A 82 10.30 -6.20 -3.05
C ASP A 82 9.80 -5.03 -3.92
N THR A 83 9.34 -3.97 -3.26
CA THR A 83 8.82 -2.79 -3.94
C THR A 83 9.90 -2.00 -4.69
N ASN A 84 11.19 -2.24 -4.44
CA ASN A 84 12.30 -1.61 -5.18
C ASN A 84 12.30 -2.05 -6.66
N ASN A 85 11.82 -3.26 -6.92
CA ASN A 85 11.73 -3.85 -8.25
C ASN A 85 10.32 -3.76 -8.85
N MET A 86 9.43 -2.97 -8.25
CA MET A 86 8.05 -2.83 -8.72
C MET A 86 7.92 -1.66 -9.68
N SER A 87 7.54 -1.94 -10.93
CA SER A 87 7.26 -0.91 -11.95
C SER A 87 5.86 -0.35 -11.87
N GLY A 88 4.91 -1.12 -11.33
CA GLY A 88 3.52 -0.70 -11.19
C GLY A 88 2.65 -1.78 -10.59
N TYR A 89 1.45 -1.41 -10.18
CA TYR A 89 0.46 -2.33 -9.62
C TYR A 89 -0.96 -1.81 -9.86
N ALA A 90 -1.93 -2.71 -9.75
CA ALA A 90 -3.35 -2.40 -9.89
C ALA A 90 -4.20 -3.29 -8.99
N MET A 91 -5.29 -2.73 -8.48
CA MET A 91 -6.36 -3.50 -7.86
C MET A 91 -7.19 -4.15 -8.96
N LEU A 92 -7.48 -5.44 -8.79
CA LEU A 92 -8.39 -6.19 -9.66
C LEU A 92 -9.80 -6.20 -9.06
N SER A 93 -10.80 -6.42 -9.89
CA SER A 93 -12.22 -6.37 -9.50
C SER A 93 -12.66 -7.42 -8.46
N ASP A 94 -11.80 -8.38 -8.15
CA ASP A 94 -12.03 -9.48 -7.21
C ASP A 94 -11.14 -9.40 -5.97
N SER A 95 -10.75 -8.19 -5.58
CA SER A 95 -9.88 -7.89 -4.42
C SER A 95 -8.48 -8.49 -4.50
N ARG A 96 -8.06 -9.01 -5.66
CA ARG A 96 -6.67 -9.39 -5.92
C ARG A 96 -5.87 -8.17 -6.31
N VAL A 97 -4.55 -8.25 -6.14
CA VAL A 97 -3.62 -7.21 -6.56
C VAL A 97 -2.65 -7.78 -7.58
N ALA A 98 -2.58 -7.15 -8.74
CA ALA A 98 -1.55 -7.45 -9.74
C ALA A 98 -0.40 -6.46 -9.58
N ALA A 99 0.85 -6.95 -9.62
CA ALA A 99 2.03 -6.10 -9.65
C ALA A 99 3.00 -6.54 -10.74
N LEU A 100 3.56 -5.56 -11.44
CA LEU A 100 4.58 -5.75 -12.47
C LEU A 100 5.95 -5.54 -11.83
N MET A 101 6.70 -6.61 -11.72
CA MET A 101 8.07 -6.61 -11.22
C MET A 101 9.06 -6.50 -12.37
N GLN A 102 10.16 -5.81 -12.16
CA GLN A 102 11.21 -5.57 -13.14
C GLN A 102 12.55 -6.06 -12.61
N ASP A 103 13.23 -6.89 -13.36
CA ASP A 103 14.57 -7.34 -13.03
C ASP A 103 15.61 -6.52 -13.80
N TRP A 104 16.25 -5.62 -13.10
CA TRP A 104 17.27 -4.72 -13.63
C TRP A 104 18.63 -5.39 -13.83
N SER A 105 18.82 -6.60 -13.28
CA SER A 105 20.09 -7.32 -13.37
C SER A 105 20.27 -8.03 -14.72
N THR A 106 19.21 -8.11 -15.53
CA THR A 106 19.21 -8.78 -16.84
C THR A 106 19.33 -7.78 -18.00
N ASP A 107 20.00 -8.20 -19.08
CA ASP A 107 20.07 -7.44 -20.33
C ASP A 107 19.63 -8.35 -21.52
N PRO A 108 18.47 -8.07 -22.15
CA PRO A 108 17.53 -6.99 -21.84
C PRO A 108 16.83 -7.18 -20.50
N THR A 109 16.39 -6.07 -19.87
CA THR A 109 15.58 -6.10 -18.66
C THR A 109 14.38 -7.01 -18.81
N THR A 110 14.14 -7.86 -17.83
CA THR A 110 13.00 -8.78 -17.82
C THR A 110 11.89 -8.31 -16.88
N TYR A 111 10.67 -8.76 -17.15
CA TYR A 111 9.48 -8.40 -16.38
C TYR A 111 8.75 -9.65 -15.93
N GLN A 112 8.20 -9.60 -14.72
CA GLN A 112 7.36 -10.64 -14.15
C GLN A 112 6.06 -10.03 -13.65
N LEU A 113 4.93 -10.58 -14.07
CA LEU A 113 3.63 -10.24 -13.48
C LEU A 113 3.38 -11.19 -12.30
N ILE A 114 3.16 -10.61 -11.14
CA ILE A 114 2.70 -11.34 -9.95
C ILE A 114 1.27 -10.96 -9.63
N VAL A 115 0.50 -11.90 -9.09
CA VAL A 115 -0.87 -11.67 -8.62
C VAL A 115 -0.97 -12.16 -7.18
N LEU A 116 -1.26 -11.25 -6.27
CA LEU A 116 -1.53 -11.56 -4.89
C LEU A 116 -3.03 -11.82 -4.71
N HIS A 117 -3.36 -12.85 -3.95
CA HIS A 117 -4.72 -13.14 -3.52
C HIS A 117 -4.73 -13.44 -2.02
N ARG A 118 -5.86 -13.18 -1.39
CA ARG A 118 -6.03 -13.51 0.03
C ARG A 118 -6.13 -15.01 0.19
N VAL A 119 -5.40 -15.56 1.15
CA VAL A 119 -5.45 -16.97 1.54
C VAL A 119 -5.90 -17.06 3.00
N ASP A 120 -6.45 -18.20 3.39
CA ASP A 120 -6.76 -18.47 4.79
C ASP A 120 -5.46 -18.60 5.60
N ALA A 121 -5.45 -18.10 6.84
CA ALA A 121 -4.28 -18.16 7.70
C ALA A 121 -3.79 -19.60 7.94
N SER A 122 -4.68 -20.59 7.89
CA SER A 122 -4.36 -22.02 8.02
C SER A 122 -3.58 -22.59 6.83
N GLU A 123 -3.60 -21.92 5.67
CA GLU A 123 -2.87 -22.33 4.47
C GLU A 123 -1.42 -21.81 4.47
N ILE A 124 -1.10 -20.86 5.37
CA ILE A 124 0.21 -20.26 5.46
C ILE A 124 1.12 -21.18 6.31
N LYS A 125 2.25 -21.61 5.74
CA LYS A 125 3.25 -22.36 6.49
C LYS A 125 3.78 -21.52 7.65
N GLU A 126 3.60 -21.99 8.86
CA GLU A 126 4.16 -21.32 10.05
C GLU A 126 5.69 -21.33 10.01
N LYS A 127 6.27 -20.16 10.21
CA LYS A 127 7.72 -19.96 10.40
C LYS A 127 7.93 -19.26 11.73
N LYS A 128 9.08 -19.51 12.36
CA LYS A 128 9.48 -18.77 13.56
C LYS A 128 9.76 -17.31 13.20
N VAL A 129 9.17 -16.38 13.93
CA VAL A 129 9.28 -14.97 13.63
C VAL A 129 10.45 -14.34 14.36
N LEU A 130 11.33 -13.69 13.62
CA LEU A 130 12.37 -12.79 14.12
C LEU A 130 11.87 -11.36 13.89
N THR A 131 11.79 -10.56 14.94
CA THR A 131 11.32 -9.17 14.83
C THR A 131 12.50 -8.24 14.67
N LEU A 132 12.52 -7.48 13.58
CA LEU A 132 13.43 -6.36 13.35
C LEU A 132 12.68 -5.05 13.62
N ALA A 133 13.07 -4.34 14.68
CA ALA A 133 12.56 -2.99 14.95
C ALA A 133 13.52 -1.96 14.36
N CYS A 134 13.03 -1.02 13.55
CA CYS A 134 13.87 0.02 12.95
C CYS A 134 13.11 1.34 12.86
N MET A 135 13.87 2.45 12.82
CA MET A 135 13.37 3.79 12.55
C MET A 135 13.40 4.12 11.05
N TYR A 136 14.15 3.36 10.29
CA TYR A 136 14.30 3.48 8.85
C TYR A 136 14.70 2.14 8.27
N LEU A 137 13.99 1.71 7.26
CA LEU A 137 14.31 0.51 6.50
C LEU A 137 14.85 0.94 5.13
N ASP A 138 16.18 0.83 4.96
CA ASP A 138 16.80 1.13 3.68
C ASP A 138 16.46 0.10 2.59
N TRP A 139 16.76 0.45 1.35
CA TRP A 139 16.38 -0.34 0.18
C TRP A 139 17.08 -1.69 0.13
N ASP A 140 18.38 -1.72 0.42
CA ASP A 140 19.16 -2.95 0.37
C ASP A 140 18.70 -3.94 1.45
N LEU A 141 18.48 -3.43 2.67
CA LEU A 141 17.99 -4.26 3.78
C LEU A 141 16.58 -4.80 3.48
N ARG A 142 15.71 -4.01 2.84
CA ARG A 142 14.39 -4.47 2.38
C ARG A 142 14.52 -5.65 1.42
N SER A 143 15.35 -5.52 0.39
CA SER A 143 15.58 -6.57 -0.60
C SER A 143 16.15 -7.84 0.05
N MET A 144 17.11 -7.69 0.96
CA MET A 144 17.69 -8.80 1.71
C MET A 144 16.66 -9.54 2.59
N ILE A 145 15.76 -8.80 3.25
CA ILE A 145 14.68 -9.39 4.07
C ILE A 145 13.72 -10.19 3.20
N VAL A 146 13.29 -9.62 2.06
CA VAL A 146 12.40 -10.30 1.12
C VAL A 146 13.05 -11.60 0.61
N GLU A 147 14.29 -11.55 0.19
CA GLU A 147 15.02 -12.73 -0.29
C GLU A 147 15.18 -13.78 0.82
N TYR A 148 15.55 -13.36 2.04
CA TYR A 148 15.64 -14.26 3.19
C TYR A 148 14.30 -14.93 3.49
N ASN A 149 13.22 -14.17 3.53
CA ASN A 149 11.89 -14.69 3.84
C ASN A 149 11.37 -15.68 2.79
N LYS A 150 11.73 -15.48 1.52
CA LYS A 150 11.39 -16.40 0.43
C LYS A 150 12.16 -17.71 0.50
N THR A 151 13.44 -17.65 0.85
CA THR A 151 14.36 -18.78 0.74
C THR A 151 14.51 -19.57 2.05
N ASN A 152 14.22 -18.96 3.22
CA ASN A 152 14.32 -19.61 4.50
C ASN A 152 13.01 -20.31 4.88
N ASP A 153 13.08 -21.60 5.16
CA ASP A 153 11.91 -22.43 5.48
C ASP A 153 11.53 -22.44 6.96
N GLU A 154 12.44 -22.06 7.86
CA GLU A 154 12.27 -22.16 9.30
C GLU A 154 11.95 -20.81 9.96
N TYR A 155 12.58 -19.75 9.49
CA TYR A 155 12.46 -18.41 10.07
C TYR A 155 11.92 -17.41 9.06
N ARG A 156 11.27 -16.37 9.61
CA ARG A 156 10.81 -15.19 8.87
C ARG A 156 11.18 -13.94 9.66
N ILE A 157 11.70 -12.93 8.97
CA ILE A 157 11.92 -11.61 9.53
C ILE A 157 10.64 -10.79 9.34
N ASN A 158 10.08 -10.31 10.44
CA ASN A 158 8.99 -9.34 10.46
C ASN A 158 9.55 -7.98 10.87
N VAL A 159 9.26 -6.94 10.07
CA VAL A 159 9.74 -5.58 10.31
C VAL A 159 8.68 -4.79 11.05
N VAL A 160 9.09 -4.12 12.12
CA VAL A 160 8.30 -3.12 12.84
C VAL A 160 8.95 -1.77 12.59
N ASP A 161 8.28 -0.97 11.77
CA ASP A 161 8.74 0.36 11.37
C ASP A 161 8.24 1.41 12.36
N TYR A 162 9.17 2.14 12.96
CA TYR A 162 8.92 3.21 13.92
C TYR A 162 9.20 4.61 13.31
N SER A 163 9.31 4.73 11.99
CA SER A 163 9.63 6.00 11.31
C SER A 163 8.62 7.11 11.60
N GLU A 164 7.37 6.76 11.89
CA GLU A 164 6.33 7.74 12.27
C GLU A 164 6.56 8.41 13.63
N TYR A 165 7.48 7.86 14.45
CA TYR A 165 7.84 8.41 15.78
C TYR A 165 9.20 9.14 15.76
N ALA A 166 9.80 9.36 14.59
CA ALA A 166 11.11 9.99 14.41
C ALA A 166 11.03 11.51 14.26
#